data_6f180f7dfa6a14b56626e41f256bfffc
#
_entry.id   6f180f7dfa6a14b56626e41f256bfffc
#
_cell.length_a   1.000
_cell.length_b   1.000
_cell.length_c   1.000
_cell.angle_alpha   90.00
_cell.angle_beta   90.00
_cell.angle_gamma   90.00
#
_symmetry.space_group_name_H-M   'P 1'
#
loop_
_entity.id
_entity.type
_entity.pdbx_description
1 polymer ?
#
loop_
_entity_poly.entity_id
_entity_poly.type
_entity_poly.pdbx_seq_one_letter_code
_entity_poly.pdbx_strand_id
1 'polypeptide(L)'
;MTGPRRAGAPARRPRLGFLGVGWIGRHRMQAILEAGAAEVAAIADPSPETASEAARLATGAELVSTLDDLLDLGVDGVVIATPSARHAEQSIRALGRGAAVFCQKPLGRTAAEARGVVDAARAADRLLDVDLSYRFTEGMRRIRDAVRSGGLGRVFAADLVFHNAYGPDKPWFYDPALSGGGCVMDLGVHLVDLALWTLDFPAVAGVTATLFAGGEPVRGGRLDRAEDYAVAAIELETGVSVRIACSWRLHAGRDAVISAEFHGTEGGAALRNLGGSFYDFAAERHRGTARETLAAPPDAWGGRAAAHWAARVAAGERFDPAAERLVAVARVLDRIYGR
;
A
#
# COMPACT_ATOMS: atom_id res chain seq x y z
N MET A 1 -1.70 31.43 43.58
CA MET A 1 -2.96 31.35 42.77
C MET A 1 -2.58 31.12 41.31
N THR A 2 -2.58 29.88 40.90
CA THR A 2 -2.34 29.47 39.48
C THR A 2 -3.69 29.48 38.79
N GLY A 3 -3.87 30.46 37.89
CA GLY A 3 -5.09 30.56 37.07
C GLY A 3 -5.27 29.34 36.14
N PRO A 4 -6.53 28.99 35.78
CA PRO A 4 -6.81 27.85 34.92
C PRO A 4 -6.21 28.08 33.51
N ARG A 5 -5.44 27.11 33.02
CA ARG A 5 -5.03 27.07 31.60
C ARG A 5 -6.29 27.11 30.75
N ARG A 6 -6.39 28.12 29.87
CA ARG A 6 -7.44 28.18 28.85
C ARG A 6 -7.34 26.92 28.03
N ALA A 7 -8.44 26.14 27.95
CA ALA A 7 -8.61 25.11 26.97
C ALA A 7 -8.42 25.74 25.58
N GLY A 8 -7.42 25.29 24.85
CA GLY A 8 -7.18 25.73 23.48
C GLY A 8 -8.44 25.46 22.65
N ALA A 9 -8.74 26.36 21.71
CA ALA A 9 -9.79 26.11 20.72
C ALA A 9 -9.54 24.74 20.06
N PRO A 10 -10.59 23.97 19.73
CA PRO A 10 -10.41 22.68 19.05
C PRO A 10 -9.58 22.93 17.78
N ALA A 11 -8.49 22.16 17.61
CA ALA A 11 -7.65 22.27 16.43
C ALA A 11 -8.52 22.08 15.19
N ARG A 12 -8.39 22.99 14.20
CA ARG A 12 -9.11 22.88 12.93
C ARG A 12 -8.81 21.52 12.29
N ARG A 13 -9.85 20.81 11.85
CA ARG A 13 -9.66 19.58 11.08
C ARG A 13 -8.91 19.89 9.78
N PRO A 14 -7.93 19.07 9.40
CA PRO A 14 -7.24 19.25 8.15
C PRO A 14 -8.22 19.15 6.96
N ARG A 15 -8.01 19.99 5.97
CA ARG A 15 -8.74 20.01 4.72
C ARG A 15 -8.03 19.15 3.70
N LEU A 16 -8.68 18.11 3.22
CA LEU A 16 -8.08 17.17 2.28
C LEU A 16 -8.67 17.33 0.88
N GLY A 17 -7.80 17.21 -0.13
CA GLY A 17 -8.17 17.08 -1.52
C GLY A 17 -8.09 15.61 -1.97
N PHE A 18 -8.99 15.20 -2.87
CA PHE A 18 -8.99 13.86 -3.47
C PHE A 18 -8.79 13.96 -4.97
N LEU A 19 -7.72 13.33 -5.45
CA LEU A 19 -7.37 13.26 -6.86
C LEU A 19 -7.52 11.82 -7.36
N GLY A 20 -8.56 11.57 -8.16
CA GLY A 20 -9.03 10.25 -8.52
C GLY A 20 -9.96 9.66 -7.44
N VAL A 21 -11.25 9.55 -7.78
CA VAL A 21 -12.29 9.07 -6.87
C VAL A 21 -13.08 7.91 -7.49
N GLY A 22 -12.40 7.06 -8.24
CA GLY A 22 -12.88 5.74 -8.60
C GLY A 22 -13.17 4.90 -7.36
N TRP A 23 -13.48 3.61 -7.52
CA TRP A 23 -13.87 2.76 -6.40
C TRP A 23 -12.91 2.87 -5.19
N ILE A 24 -11.59 2.79 -5.43
CA ILE A 24 -10.60 2.81 -4.33
C ILE A 24 -10.51 4.20 -3.66
N GLY A 25 -10.51 5.29 -4.46
CA GLY A 25 -10.47 6.64 -3.93
C GLY A 25 -11.68 6.97 -3.06
N ARG A 26 -12.89 6.60 -3.50
CA ARG A 26 -14.12 6.76 -2.72
C ARG A 26 -14.09 5.94 -1.43
N HIS A 27 -13.62 4.69 -1.47
CA HIS A 27 -13.52 3.86 -0.28
C HIS A 27 -12.56 4.47 0.75
N ARG A 28 -11.43 5.06 0.31
CA ARG A 28 -10.49 5.76 1.21
C ARG A 28 -11.09 7.06 1.75
N MET A 29 -11.83 7.79 0.93
CA MET A 29 -12.58 8.98 1.36
C MET A 29 -13.58 8.65 2.46
N GLN A 30 -14.39 7.63 2.25
CA GLN A 30 -15.37 7.17 3.23
C GLN A 30 -14.71 6.81 4.56
N ALA A 31 -13.62 6.04 4.56
CA ALA A 31 -12.92 5.66 5.77
C ALA A 31 -12.34 6.86 6.54
N ILE A 32 -11.85 7.89 5.84
CA ILE A 32 -11.35 9.12 6.45
C ILE A 32 -12.51 9.91 7.08
N LEU A 33 -13.64 10.01 6.39
CA LEU A 33 -14.84 10.69 6.89
C LEU A 33 -15.42 9.99 8.12
N GLU A 34 -15.54 8.67 8.10
CA GLU A 34 -16.01 7.86 9.21
C GLU A 34 -15.10 7.99 10.45
N ALA A 35 -13.79 8.08 10.23
CA ALA A 35 -12.83 8.34 11.31
C ALA A 35 -12.93 9.76 11.90
N GLY A 36 -13.58 10.69 11.20
CA GLY A 36 -13.78 12.07 11.66
C GLY A 36 -12.50 12.89 11.81
N ALA A 37 -11.37 12.40 11.28
CA ALA A 37 -10.05 13.02 11.47
C ALA A 37 -9.81 14.23 10.55
N ALA A 38 -10.53 14.38 9.44
CA ALA A 38 -10.34 15.40 8.43
C ALA A 38 -11.63 15.79 7.72
N GLU A 39 -11.61 16.88 6.97
CA GLU A 39 -12.68 17.33 6.08
C GLU A 39 -12.23 17.14 4.62
N VAL A 40 -13.18 16.79 3.74
CA VAL A 40 -12.94 16.76 2.30
C VAL A 40 -13.25 18.15 1.75
N ALA A 41 -12.23 18.86 1.28
CA ALA A 41 -12.37 20.22 0.76
C ALA A 41 -12.58 20.24 -0.75
N ALA A 42 -11.95 19.33 -1.49
CA ALA A 42 -12.01 19.32 -2.94
C ALA A 42 -11.89 17.90 -3.52
N ILE A 43 -12.49 17.71 -4.68
CA ILE A 43 -12.48 16.45 -5.43
C ILE A 43 -12.14 16.76 -6.89
N ALA A 44 -11.16 16.05 -7.44
CA ALA A 44 -10.81 16.09 -8.86
C ALA A 44 -10.82 14.68 -9.45
N ASP A 45 -11.60 14.47 -10.51
CA ASP A 45 -11.64 13.23 -11.29
C ASP A 45 -11.97 13.58 -12.74
N PRO A 46 -11.34 12.94 -13.75
CA PRO A 46 -11.65 13.20 -15.15
C PRO A 46 -13.07 12.81 -15.56
N SER A 47 -13.75 11.93 -14.79
CA SER A 47 -15.16 11.60 -14.97
C SER A 47 -16.04 12.47 -14.08
N PRO A 48 -16.86 13.39 -14.65
CA PRO A 48 -17.79 14.20 -13.87
C PRO A 48 -18.81 13.37 -13.07
N GLU A 49 -19.21 12.21 -13.60
CA GLU A 49 -20.12 11.29 -12.92
C GLU A 49 -19.48 10.71 -11.66
N THR A 50 -18.24 10.22 -11.79
CA THR A 50 -17.47 9.67 -10.67
C THR A 50 -17.21 10.74 -9.59
N ALA A 51 -16.87 11.97 -10.01
CA ALA A 51 -16.68 13.09 -9.10
C ALA A 51 -17.97 13.45 -8.36
N SER A 52 -19.10 13.50 -9.08
CA SER A 52 -20.42 13.80 -8.50
C SER A 52 -20.89 12.73 -7.51
N GLU A 53 -20.63 11.44 -7.80
CA GLU A 53 -20.91 10.36 -6.87
C GLU A 53 -20.09 10.46 -5.57
N ALA A 54 -18.81 10.80 -5.70
CA ALA A 54 -17.94 11.01 -4.55
C ALA A 54 -18.37 12.23 -3.71
N ALA A 55 -18.82 13.31 -4.34
CA ALA A 55 -19.30 14.52 -3.65
C ALA A 55 -20.54 14.26 -2.77
N ARG A 56 -21.32 13.22 -3.06
CA ARG A 56 -22.46 12.82 -2.19
C ARG A 56 -22.00 12.34 -0.82
N LEU A 57 -20.78 11.81 -0.72
CA LEU A 57 -20.17 11.40 0.53
C LEU A 57 -19.60 12.58 1.33
N ALA A 58 -19.23 13.65 0.64
CA ALA A 58 -18.51 14.79 1.19
C ALA A 58 -19.25 16.10 0.90
N THR A 59 -20.34 16.35 1.64
CA THR A 59 -21.16 17.55 1.47
C THR A 59 -20.31 18.82 1.66
N GLY A 60 -20.28 19.69 0.66
CA GLY A 60 -19.51 20.94 0.67
C GLY A 60 -18.11 20.83 0.05
N ALA A 61 -17.69 19.67 -0.44
CA ALA A 61 -16.46 19.56 -1.22
C ALA A 61 -16.62 20.24 -2.60
N GLU A 62 -15.61 21.02 -3.00
CA GLU A 62 -15.56 21.64 -4.31
C GLU A 62 -15.17 20.62 -5.38
N LEU A 63 -15.88 20.60 -6.51
CA LEU A 63 -15.49 19.84 -7.69
C LEU A 63 -14.58 20.68 -8.55
N VAL A 64 -13.35 20.21 -8.76
CA VAL A 64 -12.32 20.89 -9.54
C VAL A 64 -11.81 19.99 -10.66
N SER A 65 -11.13 20.57 -11.66
CA SER A 65 -10.72 19.80 -12.85
C SER A 65 -9.31 19.24 -12.76
N THR A 66 -8.42 19.89 -12.03
CA THR A 66 -7.00 19.58 -12.02
C THR A 66 -6.44 19.48 -10.59
N LEU A 67 -5.25 18.88 -10.48
CA LEU A 67 -4.48 18.91 -9.23
C LEU A 67 -4.14 20.34 -8.79
N ASP A 68 -3.86 21.23 -9.73
CA ASP A 68 -3.52 22.62 -9.39
C ASP A 68 -4.69 23.36 -8.81
N ASP A 69 -5.87 23.25 -9.43
CA ASP A 69 -7.10 23.85 -8.89
C ASP A 69 -7.36 23.34 -7.46
N LEU A 70 -7.13 22.05 -7.23
CA LEU A 70 -7.26 21.43 -5.91
C LEU A 70 -6.25 22.02 -4.90
N LEU A 71 -5.01 22.20 -5.31
CA LEU A 71 -3.94 22.76 -4.47
C LEU A 71 -4.13 24.28 -4.21
N ASP A 72 -4.70 25.00 -5.15
CA ASP A 72 -5.00 26.44 -5.03
C ASP A 72 -6.07 26.72 -3.95
N LEU A 73 -6.88 25.74 -3.59
CA LEU A 73 -7.82 25.82 -2.46
C LEU A 73 -7.14 25.74 -1.08
N GLY A 74 -5.80 25.59 -1.04
CA GLY A 74 -5.03 25.55 0.21
C GLY A 74 -5.36 24.35 1.08
N VAL A 75 -5.36 23.15 0.50
CA VAL A 75 -5.56 21.88 1.22
C VAL A 75 -4.34 21.52 2.05
N ASP A 76 -4.55 20.91 3.22
CA ASP A 76 -3.49 20.44 4.12
C ASP A 76 -2.86 19.12 3.64
N GLY A 77 -3.61 18.34 2.84
CA GLY A 77 -3.14 17.08 2.27
C GLY A 77 -3.94 16.63 1.06
N VAL A 78 -3.35 15.75 0.26
CA VAL A 78 -3.95 15.19 -0.96
C VAL A 78 -3.90 13.68 -0.92
N VAL A 79 -5.06 13.03 -1.17
CA VAL A 79 -5.18 11.61 -1.44
C VAL A 79 -5.13 11.41 -2.96
N ILE A 80 -4.14 10.66 -3.44
CA ILE A 80 -3.91 10.40 -4.86
C ILE A 80 -4.28 8.95 -5.18
N ALA A 81 -5.28 8.75 -6.03
CA ALA A 81 -5.78 7.44 -6.46
C ALA A 81 -6.00 7.39 -7.99
N THR A 82 -5.07 7.95 -8.72
CA THR A 82 -4.98 7.99 -10.18
C THR A 82 -4.26 6.75 -10.73
N PRO A 83 -4.10 6.55 -12.05
CA PRO A 83 -3.24 5.53 -12.61
C PRO A 83 -1.77 5.69 -12.20
N SER A 84 -1.05 4.56 -12.03
CA SER A 84 0.30 4.50 -11.45
C SER A 84 1.32 5.42 -12.12
N ALA A 85 1.22 5.62 -13.44
CA ALA A 85 2.10 6.53 -14.18
C ALA A 85 2.06 8.00 -13.70
N ARG A 86 1.02 8.39 -13.01
CA ARG A 86 0.81 9.75 -12.51
C ARG A 86 1.25 9.93 -11.05
N HIS A 87 1.40 8.84 -10.29
CA HIS A 87 1.61 8.90 -8.84
C HIS A 87 2.82 9.74 -8.44
N ALA A 88 3.98 9.50 -9.05
CA ALA A 88 5.22 10.19 -8.67
C ALA A 88 5.14 11.68 -8.98
N GLU A 89 4.75 12.06 -10.22
CA GLU A 89 4.63 13.46 -10.64
C GLU A 89 3.64 14.23 -9.75
N GLN A 90 2.45 13.66 -9.55
CA GLN A 90 1.39 14.31 -8.76
C GLN A 90 1.76 14.43 -7.29
N SER A 91 2.43 13.40 -6.72
CA SER A 91 2.91 13.43 -5.34
C SER A 91 3.99 14.50 -5.15
N ILE A 92 4.98 14.58 -6.03
CA ILE A 92 6.05 15.59 -5.98
C ILE A 92 5.44 17.00 -6.08
N ARG A 93 4.48 17.19 -6.96
CA ARG A 93 3.80 18.48 -7.14
C ARG A 93 3.01 18.90 -5.90
N ALA A 94 2.23 17.97 -5.31
CA ALA A 94 1.47 18.25 -4.09
C ALA A 94 2.39 18.56 -2.90
N LEU A 95 3.46 17.77 -2.70
CA LEU A 95 4.46 18.02 -1.68
C LEU A 95 5.15 19.37 -1.86
N GLY A 96 5.56 19.71 -3.10
CA GLY A 96 6.17 21.00 -3.43
C GLY A 96 5.27 22.20 -3.18
N ARG A 97 3.95 22.01 -3.17
CA ARG A 97 2.95 23.01 -2.80
C ARG A 97 2.62 22.99 -1.29
N GLY A 98 3.33 22.18 -0.50
CA GLY A 98 3.21 22.12 0.94
C GLY A 98 2.07 21.24 1.48
N ALA A 99 1.42 20.44 0.64
CA ALA A 99 0.41 19.47 1.05
C ALA A 99 1.06 18.14 1.48
N ALA A 100 0.54 17.51 2.54
CA ALA A 100 0.86 16.11 2.86
C ALA A 100 0.27 15.18 1.78
N VAL A 101 0.87 14.00 1.57
CA VAL A 101 0.41 13.08 0.52
C VAL A 101 0.11 11.69 1.06
N PHE A 102 -1.05 11.17 0.69
CA PHE A 102 -1.39 9.76 0.75
C PHE A 102 -1.57 9.24 -0.68
N CYS A 103 -0.67 8.38 -1.13
CA CYS A 103 -0.69 7.89 -2.50
C CYS A 103 -1.12 6.42 -2.56
N GLN A 104 -1.91 6.06 -3.58
CA GLN A 104 -2.14 4.67 -3.90
C GLN A 104 -0.83 3.96 -4.27
N LYS A 105 -0.79 2.66 -4.00
CA LYS A 105 0.31 1.79 -4.44
C LYS A 105 0.22 1.54 -5.98
N PRO A 106 1.36 1.37 -6.62
CA PRO A 106 2.72 1.65 -6.17
C PRO A 106 2.97 3.17 -6.08
N LEU A 107 3.89 3.62 -5.23
CA LEU A 107 4.25 5.04 -5.13
C LEU A 107 4.82 5.60 -6.43
N GLY A 108 5.49 4.77 -7.19
CA GLY A 108 6.04 5.03 -8.51
C GLY A 108 6.24 3.72 -9.25
N ARG A 109 6.47 3.79 -10.56
CA ARG A 109 6.70 2.62 -11.44
C ARG A 109 8.12 2.04 -11.28
N THR A 110 9.04 2.82 -10.69
CA THR A 110 10.44 2.46 -10.47
C THR A 110 10.91 2.95 -9.10
N ALA A 111 12.03 2.41 -8.63
CA ALA A 111 12.68 2.90 -7.42
C ALA A 111 13.16 4.35 -7.56
N ALA A 112 13.54 4.78 -8.76
CA ALA A 112 13.91 6.17 -9.03
C ALA A 112 12.73 7.14 -8.87
N GLU A 113 11.55 6.79 -9.38
CA GLU A 113 10.32 7.56 -9.16
C GLU A 113 9.97 7.62 -7.67
N ALA A 114 9.97 6.47 -6.97
CA ALA A 114 9.70 6.43 -5.53
C ALA A 114 10.71 7.27 -4.73
N ARG A 115 12.00 7.24 -5.10
CA ARG A 115 13.05 8.06 -4.49
C ARG A 115 12.73 9.54 -4.66
N GLY A 116 12.39 9.98 -5.87
CA GLY A 116 12.04 11.39 -6.14
C GLY A 116 10.88 11.88 -5.27
N VAL A 117 9.87 11.05 -5.03
CA VAL A 117 8.74 11.40 -4.15
C VAL A 117 9.18 11.52 -2.69
N VAL A 118 9.97 10.56 -2.19
CA VAL A 118 10.47 10.59 -0.79
C VAL A 118 11.39 11.78 -0.57
N ASP A 119 12.25 12.12 -1.54
CA ASP A 119 13.12 13.29 -1.46
C ASP A 119 12.32 14.60 -1.48
N ALA A 120 11.25 14.69 -2.28
CA ALA A 120 10.33 15.83 -2.27
C ALA A 120 9.61 15.96 -0.91
N ALA A 121 9.15 14.84 -0.33
CA ALA A 121 8.52 14.86 0.99
C ALA A 121 9.47 15.35 2.08
N ARG A 122 10.73 14.89 2.04
CA ARG A 122 11.78 15.35 2.97
C ARG A 122 12.07 16.83 2.78
N ALA A 123 12.25 17.30 1.55
CA ALA A 123 12.56 18.69 1.24
C ALA A 123 11.43 19.65 1.66
N ALA A 124 10.17 19.23 1.48
CA ALA A 124 8.99 20.00 1.86
C ALA A 124 8.65 19.87 3.35
N ASP A 125 9.29 18.94 4.08
CA ASP A 125 8.95 18.55 5.45
C ASP A 125 7.44 18.25 5.58
N ARG A 126 6.94 17.34 4.74
CA ARG A 126 5.53 16.94 4.70
C ARG A 126 5.38 15.43 4.84
N LEU A 127 4.30 15.04 5.52
CA LEU A 127 3.94 13.63 5.70
C LEU A 127 3.65 12.98 4.34
N LEU A 128 4.26 11.82 4.12
CA LEU A 128 4.04 10.96 2.96
C LEU A 128 3.74 9.54 3.44
N ASP A 129 2.58 9.02 3.06
CA ASP A 129 2.23 7.62 3.25
C ASP A 129 1.72 7.00 1.94
N VAL A 130 1.81 5.68 1.84
CA VAL A 130 1.33 4.87 0.71
C VAL A 130 0.30 3.86 1.20
N ASP A 131 -0.70 3.59 0.37
CA ASP A 131 -1.79 2.64 0.69
C ASP A 131 -1.33 1.18 0.69
N LEU A 132 -0.44 0.86 1.60
CA LEU A 132 0.01 -0.50 1.89
C LEU A 132 -0.93 -1.15 2.91
N SER A 133 -2.19 -1.27 2.52
CA SER A 133 -3.34 -1.53 3.39
C SER A 133 -3.28 -2.88 4.12
N TYR A 134 -2.63 -3.92 3.56
CA TYR A 134 -2.49 -5.22 4.23
C TYR A 134 -1.73 -5.17 5.56
N ARG A 135 -0.83 -4.18 5.76
CA ARG A 135 -0.19 -3.93 7.07
C ARG A 135 -1.21 -3.63 8.18
N PHE A 136 -2.40 -3.18 7.81
CA PHE A 136 -3.46 -2.74 8.72
C PHE A 136 -4.49 -3.84 9.02
N THR A 137 -4.34 -5.04 8.46
CA THR A 137 -5.10 -6.20 8.91
C THR A 137 -4.70 -6.56 10.33
N GLU A 138 -5.66 -6.90 11.18
CA GLU A 138 -5.36 -7.33 12.55
C GLU A 138 -4.44 -8.56 12.54
N GLY A 139 -4.65 -9.48 11.61
CA GLY A 139 -3.83 -10.67 11.45
C GLY A 139 -2.35 -10.37 11.22
N MET A 140 -2.03 -9.47 10.26
CA MET A 140 -0.62 -9.12 9.99
C MET A 140 0.03 -8.35 11.13
N ARG A 141 -0.72 -7.51 11.84
CA ARG A 141 -0.23 -6.83 13.04
C ARG A 141 0.17 -7.84 14.12
N ARG A 142 -0.69 -8.82 14.41
CA ARG A 142 -0.41 -9.89 15.39
C ARG A 142 0.77 -10.77 14.98
N ILE A 143 0.87 -11.11 13.69
CA ILE A 143 2.01 -11.87 13.16
C ILE A 143 3.31 -11.09 13.36
N ARG A 144 3.31 -9.81 12.98
CA ARG A 144 4.48 -8.94 13.16
C ARG A 144 4.89 -8.82 14.63
N ASP A 145 3.93 -8.67 15.54
CA ASP A 145 4.20 -8.62 16.97
C ASP A 145 4.82 -9.95 17.47
N ALA A 146 4.31 -11.10 17.00
CA ALA A 146 4.88 -12.41 17.32
C ALA A 146 6.32 -12.58 16.80
N VAL A 147 6.62 -12.08 15.58
CA VAL A 147 7.98 -12.08 15.00
C VAL A 147 8.89 -11.17 15.84
N ARG A 148 8.48 -9.94 16.12
CA ARG A 148 9.31 -8.94 16.82
C ARG A 148 9.56 -9.26 18.29
N SER A 149 8.61 -9.91 18.96
CA SER A 149 8.78 -10.38 20.36
C SER A 149 9.62 -11.65 20.47
N GLY A 150 10.09 -12.22 19.35
CA GLY A 150 10.80 -13.49 19.34
C GLY A 150 9.89 -14.71 19.55
N GLY A 151 8.57 -14.54 19.47
CA GLY A 151 7.58 -15.60 19.70
C GLY A 151 7.63 -16.78 18.72
N LEU A 152 8.38 -16.61 17.60
CA LEU A 152 8.66 -17.67 16.62
C LEU A 152 10.11 -18.21 16.71
N GLY A 153 10.92 -17.71 17.63
CA GLY A 153 12.36 -17.89 17.60
C GLY A 153 12.99 -17.08 16.47
N ARG A 154 14.13 -17.53 15.92
CA ARG A 154 14.77 -16.89 14.76
C ARG A 154 14.00 -17.25 13.49
N VAL A 155 13.36 -16.29 12.83
CA VAL A 155 12.74 -16.50 11.51
C VAL A 155 13.85 -16.76 10.49
N PHE A 156 13.70 -17.81 9.66
CA PHE A 156 14.66 -18.20 8.64
C PHE A 156 14.07 -18.26 7.23
N ALA A 157 12.75 -18.34 7.11
CA ALA A 157 12.06 -18.34 5.83
C ALA A 157 10.69 -17.68 5.91
N ALA A 158 10.21 -17.16 4.77
CA ALA A 158 8.85 -16.67 4.60
C ALA A 158 8.32 -17.00 3.19
N ASP A 159 7.03 -17.36 3.12
CA ASP A 159 6.34 -17.68 1.87
C ASP A 159 5.09 -16.80 1.74
N LEU A 160 5.02 -16.00 0.68
CA LEU A 160 3.88 -15.11 0.46
C LEU A 160 3.30 -15.30 -0.94
N VAL A 161 1.97 -15.37 -1.01
CA VAL A 161 1.26 -15.67 -2.24
C VAL A 161 0.09 -14.70 -2.42
N PHE A 162 -0.11 -14.24 -3.67
CA PHE A 162 -1.28 -13.49 -4.05
C PHE A 162 -1.70 -13.84 -5.48
N HIS A 163 -2.63 -14.76 -5.62
CA HIS A 163 -3.18 -15.18 -6.91
C HIS A 163 -4.63 -14.75 -7.05
N ASN A 164 -4.99 -14.17 -8.19
CA ASN A 164 -6.34 -13.84 -8.59
C ASN A 164 -6.80 -14.73 -9.75
N ALA A 165 -8.08 -15.12 -9.75
CA ALA A 165 -8.68 -15.85 -10.85
C ALA A 165 -8.94 -14.95 -12.08
N TYR A 166 -8.92 -13.63 -11.91
CA TYR A 166 -9.13 -12.63 -12.97
C TYR A 166 -8.11 -11.50 -12.85
N GLY A 167 -7.97 -10.74 -13.93
CA GLY A 167 -7.12 -9.54 -13.95
C GLY A 167 -7.90 -8.28 -13.59
N PRO A 168 -7.20 -7.14 -13.43
CA PRO A 168 -7.84 -5.85 -13.19
C PRO A 168 -8.70 -5.41 -14.39
N ASP A 169 -9.72 -4.60 -14.09
CA ASP A 169 -10.74 -4.16 -15.06
C ASP A 169 -10.31 -3.00 -15.97
N LYS A 170 -9.27 -2.24 -15.58
CA LYS A 170 -8.83 -1.06 -16.31
C LYS A 170 -7.73 -1.40 -17.33
N PRO A 171 -7.84 -0.96 -18.60
CA PRO A 171 -6.86 -1.27 -19.65
C PRO A 171 -5.43 -0.83 -19.32
N TRP A 172 -5.25 0.27 -18.60
CA TRP A 172 -3.92 0.80 -18.28
C TRP A 172 -3.06 -0.15 -17.42
N PHE A 173 -3.65 -1.09 -16.68
CA PHE A 173 -2.90 -2.11 -15.95
C PHE A 173 -2.08 -3.03 -16.87
N TYR A 174 -2.55 -3.22 -18.10
CA TYR A 174 -1.93 -4.11 -19.09
C TYR A 174 -0.90 -3.41 -19.98
N ASP A 175 -0.71 -2.09 -19.79
CA ASP A 175 0.32 -1.30 -20.44
C ASP A 175 1.47 -1.03 -19.45
N PRO A 176 2.65 -1.68 -19.61
CA PRO A 176 3.78 -1.47 -18.69
C PRO A 176 4.29 -0.02 -18.64
N ALA A 177 4.07 0.78 -19.69
CA ALA A 177 4.42 2.20 -19.68
C ALA A 177 3.54 3.00 -18.71
N LEU A 178 2.30 2.55 -18.47
CA LEU A 178 1.34 3.21 -17.58
C LEU A 178 1.33 2.59 -16.18
N SER A 179 1.45 1.26 -16.08
CA SER A 179 1.39 0.53 -14.81
C SER A 179 2.75 0.35 -14.12
N GLY A 180 3.84 0.35 -14.90
CA GLY A 180 5.18 -0.01 -14.45
C GLY A 180 5.50 -1.51 -14.55
N GLY A 181 4.49 -2.35 -14.79
CA GLY A 181 4.53 -3.80 -14.88
C GLY A 181 3.14 -4.41 -14.74
N GLY A 182 3.05 -5.72 -14.57
CA GLY A 182 1.81 -6.44 -14.42
C GLY A 182 1.48 -6.83 -12.97
N CYS A 183 1.29 -8.13 -12.74
CA CYS A 183 0.86 -8.64 -11.43
C CYS A 183 1.87 -8.38 -10.30
N VAL A 184 3.16 -8.20 -10.59
CA VAL A 184 4.16 -7.83 -9.59
C VAL A 184 3.92 -6.41 -9.07
N MET A 185 3.68 -5.45 -9.97
CA MET A 185 3.39 -4.07 -9.58
C MET A 185 2.03 -3.92 -8.87
N ASP A 186 1.06 -4.74 -9.24
CA ASP A 186 -0.29 -4.69 -8.66
C ASP A 186 -0.39 -5.48 -7.35
N LEU A 187 0.05 -6.74 -7.33
CA LEU A 187 -0.11 -7.67 -6.21
C LEU A 187 1.21 -7.96 -5.49
N GLY A 188 2.29 -8.15 -6.25
CA GLY A 188 3.63 -8.44 -5.72
C GLY A 188 4.15 -7.34 -4.81
N VAL A 189 3.80 -6.07 -5.06
CA VAL A 189 4.15 -4.93 -4.21
C VAL A 189 3.68 -5.15 -2.76
N HIS A 190 2.50 -5.72 -2.54
CA HIS A 190 1.97 -6.04 -1.22
C HIS A 190 2.76 -7.17 -0.54
N LEU A 191 3.18 -8.18 -1.31
CA LEU A 191 3.95 -9.31 -0.79
C LEU A 191 5.35 -8.89 -0.37
N VAL A 192 6.05 -8.12 -1.22
CA VAL A 192 7.37 -7.55 -0.90
C VAL A 192 7.27 -6.66 0.32
N ASP A 193 6.26 -5.80 0.36
CA ASP A 193 6.01 -4.91 1.48
C ASP A 193 5.77 -5.67 2.79
N LEU A 194 4.86 -6.64 2.80
CA LEU A 194 4.56 -7.42 3.99
C LEU A 194 5.76 -8.20 4.50
N ALA A 195 6.56 -8.80 3.61
CA ALA A 195 7.76 -9.52 3.99
C ALA A 195 8.77 -8.59 4.68
N LEU A 196 9.12 -7.48 4.02
CA LEU A 196 10.09 -6.52 4.57
C LEU A 196 9.58 -5.86 5.85
N TRP A 197 8.31 -5.45 5.89
CA TRP A 197 7.71 -4.80 7.06
C TRP A 197 7.63 -5.72 8.28
N THR A 198 7.28 -6.98 8.09
CA THR A 198 7.21 -7.97 9.18
C THR A 198 8.58 -8.25 9.77
N LEU A 199 9.62 -8.27 8.92
CA LEU A 199 11.01 -8.52 9.28
C LEU A 199 11.81 -7.24 9.62
N ASP A 200 11.15 -6.08 9.72
CA ASP A 200 11.72 -4.78 10.08
C ASP A 200 12.72 -4.21 9.04
N PHE A 201 12.46 -4.44 7.74
CA PHE A 201 13.20 -3.91 6.59
C PHE A 201 14.71 -4.23 6.59
N PRO A 202 15.11 -5.50 6.71
CA PRO A 202 16.51 -5.87 6.57
C PRO A 202 17.00 -5.58 5.14
N ALA A 203 18.30 -5.39 5.00
CA ALA A 203 18.92 -5.21 3.68
C ALA A 203 18.75 -6.47 2.82
N VAL A 204 18.55 -6.27 1.51
CA VAL A 204 18.32 -7.34 0.54
C VAL A 204 19.62 -7.68 -0.19
N ALA A 205 20.15 -8.87 0.07
CA ALA A 205 21.37 -9.39 -0.54
C ALA A 205 21.16 -9.81 -2.00
N GLY A 206 20.09 -10.63 -2.26
CA GLY A 206 19.83 -11.23 -3.56
C GLY A 206 18.35 -11.15 -3.95
N VAL A 207 18.08 -11.09 -5.26
CA VAL A 207 16.74 -11.31 -5.84
C VAL A 207 16.89 -12.10 -7.11
N THR A 208 16.14 -13.19 -7.24
CA THR A 208 15.96 -13.96 -8.47
C THR A 208 14.48 -14.07 -8.78
N ALA A 209 14.11 -13.95 -10.05
CA ALA A 209 12.71 -14.00 -10.44
C ALA A 209 12.51 -14.65 -11.80
N THR A 210 11.32 -15.21 -12.00
CA THR A 210 10.83 -15.65 -13.31
C THR A 210 9.44 -15.05 -13.51
N LEU A 211 9.24 -14.39 -14.64
CA LEU A 211 8.03 -13.69 -15.03
C LEU A 211 7.43 -14.38 -16.24
N PHE A 212 6.12 -14.46 -16.30
CA PHE A 212 5.38 -15.04 -17.43
C PHE A 212 4.26 -14.10 -17.87
N ALA A 213 3.96 -14.13 -19.18
CA ALA A 213 2.79 -13.48 -19.74
C ALA A 213 2.07 -14.46 -20.69
N GLY A 214 0.85 -14.85 -20.33
CA GLY A 214 0.09 -15.88 -21.05
C GLY A 214 0.78 -17.26 -21.06
N GLY A 215 1.52 -17.59 -19.98
CA GLY A 215 2.27 -18.85 -19.85
C GLY A 215 3.66 -18.85 -20.50
N GLU A 216 4.01 -17.79 -21.25
CA GLU A 216 5.32 -17.65 -21.89
C GLU A 216 6.29 -16.86 -21.04
N PRO A 217 7.55 -17.30 -20.86
CA PRO A 217 8.55 -16.55 -20.10
C PRO A 217 8.80 -15.15 -20.68
N VAL A 218 8.75 -14.13 -19.82
CA VAL A 218 9.16 -12.76 -20.16
C VAL A 218 10.68 -12.67 -19.97
N ARG A 219 11.42 -12.38 -21.02
CA ARG A 219 12.88 -12.31 -21.01
C ARG A 219 13.37 -10.87 -21.24
N GLY A 220 14.44 -10.51 -20.50
CA GLY A 220 15.11 -9.22 -20.66
C GLY A 220 14.48 -8.09 -19.86
N GLY A 221 15.28 -7.14 -19.37
CA GLY A 221 14.90 -6.06 -18.45
C GLY A 221 13.91 -5.00 -18.99
N ARG A 222 13.43 -5.14 -20.23
CA ARG A 222 12.38 -4.28 -20.80
C ARG A 222 11.10 -5.08 -20.96
N LEU A 223 10.06 -4.65 -20.23
CA LEU A 223 8.72 -5.21 -20.38
C LEU A 223 8.07 -4.61 -21.64
N ASP A 224 7.84 -5.44 -22.64
CA ASP A 224 7.02 -5.14 -23.83
C ASP A 224 5.53 -5.46 -23.60
N ARG A 225 5.25 -6.26 -22.60
CA ARG A 225 3.90 -6.66 -22.16
C ARG A 225 3.87 -6.85 -20.64
N ALA A 226 2.70 -6.61 -20.02
CA ALA A 226 2.52 -6.85 -18.58
C ALA A 226 2.54 -8.37 -18.31
N GLU A 227 3.31 -8.78 -17.32
CA GLU A 227 3.32 -10.16 -16.84
C GLU A 227 2.05 -10.43 -16.03
N ASP A 228 1.53 -11.65 -16.15
CA ASP A 228 0.34 -12.12 -15.44
C ASP A 228 0.63 -13.22 -14.41
N TYR A 229 1.88 -13.70 -14.36
CA TYR A 229 2.38 -14.60 -13.34
C TYR A 229 3.84 -14.31 -13.02
N ALA A 230 4.18 -14.35 -11.74
CA ALA A 230 5.56 -14.17 -11.28
C ALA A 230 5.85 -15.04 -10.06
N VAL A 231 7.10 -15.55 -10.01
CA VAL A 231 7.72 -16.10 -8.81
C VAL A 231 9.04 -15.40 -8.58
N ALA A 232 9.36 -15.11 -7.31
CA ALA A 232 10.65 -14.56 -6.96
C ALA A 232 11.16 -15.14 -5.62
N ALA A 233 12.48 -15.26 -5.51
CA ALA A 233 13.19 -15.52 -4.27
C ALA A 233 14.00 -14.27 -3.90
N ILE A 234 13.87 -13.83 -2.65
CA ILE A 234 14.54 -12.66 -2.08
C ILE A 234 15.40 -13.16 -0.92
N GLU A 235 16.70 -12.94 -1.01
CA GLU A 235 17.63 -13.26 0.07
C GLU A 235 17.94 -12.00 0.86
N LEU A 236 17.76 -12.08 2.18
CA LEU A 236 18.03 -10.99 3.10
C LEU A 236 19.41 -11.13 3.72
N GLU A 237 20.10 -10.04 4.02
CA GLU A 237 21.43 -10.10 4.68
C GLU A 237 21.38 -10.76 6.06
N THR A 238 20.20 -10.84 6.69
CA THR A 238 19.98 -11.59 7.93
C THR A 238 19.99 -13.12 7.74
N GLY A 239 20.11 -13.60 6.49
CA GLY A 239 20.03 -15.02 6.14
C GLY A 239 18.60 -15.55 6.01
N VAL A 240 17.58 -14.68 6.06
CA VAL A 240 16.19 -15.10 5.80
C VAL A 240 15.97 -15.22 4.30
N SER A 241 15.38 -16.34 3.85
CA SER A 241 14.93 -16.55 2.49
C SER A 241 13.42 -16.25 2.39
N VAL A 242 13.03 -15.38 1.47
CA VAL A 242 11.62 -15.03 1.21
C VAL A 242 11.24 -15.50 -0.19
N ARG A 243 10.16 -16.27 -0.31
CA ARG A 243 9.57 -16.62 -1.60
C ARG A 243 8.26 -15.86 -1.77
N ILE A 244 8.07 -15.29 -2.96
CA ILE A 244 6.80 -14.68 -3.33
C ILE A 244 6.29 -15.29 -4.65
N ALA A 245 4.96 -15.41 -4.76
CA ALA A 245 4.30 -15.74 -6.02
C ALA A 245 3.03 -14.90 -6.16
N CYS A 246 2.84 -14.30 -7.34
CA CYS A 246 1.62 -13.53 -7.63
C CYS A 246 1.17 -13.75 -9.06
N SER A 247 -0.14 -13.62 -9.29
CA SER A 247 -0.68 -13.78 -10.63
C SER A 247 -2.06 -13.16 -10.81
N TRP A 248 -2.37 -12.84 -12.06
CA TRP A 248 -3.70 -12.62 -12.58
C TRP A 248 -4.16 -13.83 -13.37
N ARG A 249 -5.48 -14.06 -13.45
CA ARG A 249 -6.11 -15.09 -14.29
C ARG A 249 -5.62 -16.52 -14.02
N LEU A 250 -5.24 -16.82 -12.78
CA LEU A 250 -4.84 -18.17 -12.42
C LEU A 250 -6.06 -19.06 -12.20
N HIS A 251 -6.02 -20.27 -12.75
CA HIS A 251 -7.04 -21.29 -12.50
C HIS A 251 -6.89 -21.90 -11.12
N ALA A 252 -7.25 -21.14 -10.06
CA ALA A 252 -7.06 -21.52 -8.67
C ALA A 252 -8.30 -22.14 -8.01
N GLY A 253 -9.41 -22.29 -8.75
CA GLY A 253 -10.68 -22.85 -8.24
C GLY A 253 -11.40 -21.97 -7.22
N ARG A 254 -10.98 -20.70 -7.05
CA ARG A 254 -11.55 -19.67 -6.19
C ARG A 254 -11.12 -18.29 -6.67
N ASP A 255 -11.78 -17.24 -6.21
CA ASP A 255 -11.51 -15.86 -6.65
C ASP A 255 -10.09 -15.40 -6.35
N ALA A 256 -9.62 -15.68 -5.13
CA ALA A 256 -8.24 -15.36 -4.74
C ALA A 256 -7.64 -16.42 -3.82
N VAL A 257 -6.31 -16.57 -3.91
CA VAL A 257 -5.46 -17.26 -2.93
C VAL A 257 -4.46 -16.26 -2.39
N ILE A 258 -4.62 -15.88 -1.12
CA ILE A 258 -3.77 -14.88 -0.47
C ILE A 258 -3.24 -15.47 0.83
N SER A 259 -1.91 -15.53 0.96
CA SER A 259 -1.26 -15.98 2.19
C SER A 259 0.06 -15.26 2.45
N ALA A 260 0.41 -15.15 3.73
CA ALA A 260 1.72 -14.71 4.20
C ALA A 260 2.12 -15.60 5.39
N GLU A 261 3.17 -16.38 5.20
CA GLU A 261 3.63 -17.39 6.16
C GLU A 261 5.07 -17.10 6.57
N PHE A 262 5.35 -17.18 7.87
CA PHE A 262 6.68 -16.93 8.45
C PHE A 262 7.11 -18.13 9.28
N HIS A 263 8.30 -18.64 9.02
CA HIS A 263 8.83 -19.86 9.61
C HIS A 263 10.03 -19.53 10.50
N GLY A 264 9.88 -19.80 11.78
CA GLY A 264 10.92 -19.60 12.78
C GLY A 264 11.37 -20.93 13.41
N THR A 265 12.46 -20.87 14.18
CA THR A 265 13.08 -22.05 14.83
C THR A 265 12.24 -22.63 15.97
N GLU A 266 11.29 -21.85 16.52
CA GLU A 266 10.46 -22.25 17.66
C GLU A 266 8.96 -22.22 17.34
N GLY A 267 8.59 -21.78 16.13
CA GLY A 267 7.21 -21.73 15.67
C GLY A 267 7.06 -21.10 14.31
N GLY A 268 5.84 -21.05 13.81
CA GLY A 268 5.46 -20.38 12.59
C GLY A 268 4.24 -19.50 12.81
N ALA A 269 3.97 -18.59 11.86
CA ALA A 269 2.75 -17.82 11.81
C ALA A 269 2.26 -17.67 10.37
N ALA A 270 0.95 -17.68 10.17
CA ALA A 270 0.36 -17.59 8.85
C ALA A 270 -0.88 -16.70 8.85
N LEU A 271 -0.97 -15.80 7.87
CA LEU A 271 -2.20 -15.17 7.43
C LEU A 271 -2.71 -15.89 6.20
N ARG A 272 -4.01 -16.20 6.13
CA ARG A 272 -4.62 -16.80 4.94
C ARG A 272 -6.01 -16.23 4.71
N ASN A 273 -6.37 -15.99 3.44
CA ASN A 273 -7.74 -15.61 3.12
C ASN A 273 -8.69 -16.81 3.23
N LEU A 274 -9.95 -16.53 3.58
CA LEU A 274 -10.99 -17.54 3.77
C LEU A 274 -11.89 -17.60 2.55
N GLY A 275 -12.19 -18.81 2.07
CA GLY A 275 -13.16 -19.05 0.99
C GLY A 275 -12.84 -18.36 -0.35
N GLY A 276 -11.63 -17.86 -0.55
CA GLY A 276 -11.30 -17.06 -1.73
C GLY A 276 -11.57 -15.55 -1.59
N SER A 277 -12.02 -15.09 -0.41
CA SER A 277 -12.32 -13.68 -0.13
C SER A 277 -11.07 -12.79 -0.28
N PHE A 278 -11.25 -11.56 -0.79
CA PHE A 278 -10.22 -10.51 -0.77
C PHE A 278 -10.14 -9.76 0.56
N TYR A 279 -11.10 -9.98 1.47
CA TYR A 279 -11.28 -9.17 2.68
C TYR A 279 -11.19 -9.97 3.97
N ASP A 280 -11.62 -11.25 3.95
CA ASP A 280 -11.69 -12.07 5.14
C ASP A 280 -10.43 -12.90 5.32
N PHE A 281 -9.68 -12.61 6.39
CA PHE A 281 -8.44 -13.28 6.71
C PHE A 281 -8.48 -13.92 8.09
N ALA A 282 -7.91 -15.12 8.22
CA ALA A 282 -7.54 -15.70 9.49
C ALA A 282 -6.03 -15.65 9.66
N ALA A 283 -5.58 -15.37 10.87
CA ALA A 283 -4.18 -15.44 11.27
C ALA A 283 -3.99 -16.46 12.40
N GLU A 284 -2.99 -17.29 12.27
CA GLU A 284 -2.66 -18.36 13.22
C GLU A 284 -1.19 -18.33 13.58
N ARG A 285 -0.85 -18.75 14.81
CA ARG A 285 0.49 -19.14 15.23
C ARG A 285 0.56 -20.65 15.35
N HIS A 286 1.69 -21.24 14.96
CA HIS A 286 1.90 -22.67 14.94
C HIS A 286 3.07 -23.08 15.82
N ARG A 287 2.93 -24.21 16.54
CA ARG A 287 4.04 -24.93 17.20
C ARG A 287 3.90 -26.42 16.91
N GLY A 288 4.76 -26.95 16.04
CA GLY A 288 4.57 -28.28 15.51
C GLY A 288 3.20 -28.38 14.81
N THR A 289 2.33 -29.25 15.30
CA THR A 289 0.96 -29.43 14.79
C THR A 289 -0.10 -28.62 15.53
N ALA A 290 0.28 -27.94 16.63
CA ALA A 290 -0.64 -27.10 17.40
C ALA A 290 -0.85 -25.75 16.70
N ARG A 291 -2.10 -25.26 16.76
CA ARG A 291 -2.52 -23.97 16.19
C ARG A 291 -3.13 -23.11 17.28
N GLU A 292 -2.83 -21.83 17.20
CA GLU A 292 -3.43 -20.78 18.03
C GLU A 292 -3.94 -19.69 17.10
N THR A 293 -5.22 -19.35 17.18
CA THR A 293 -5.81 -18.26 16.41
C THR A 293 -5.33 -16.92 16.96
N LEU A 294 -4.69 -16.11 16.12
CA LEU A 294 -4.27 -14.75 16.43
C LEU A 294 -5.32 -13.71 16.06
N ALA A 295 -6.00 -13.93 14.92
CA ALA A 295 -7.09 -13.07 14.44
C ALA A 295 -8.02 -13.86 13.52
N ALA A 296 -9.30 -13.45 13.49
CA ALA A 296 -10.30 -14.00 12.59
C ALA A 296 -11.29 -12.87 12.19
N PRO A 297 -12.07 -13.04 11.09
CA PRO A 297 -13.10 -12.08 10.71
C PRO A 297 -14.20 -11.94 11.80
N PRO A 298 -14.90 -10.77 11.81
CA PRO A 298 -14.79 -9.66 10.87
C PRO A 298 -13.62 -8.72 11.17
N ASP A 299 -12.96 -8.19 10.11
CA ASP A 299 -11.90 -7.20 10.23
C ASP A 299 -12.05 -6.13 9.12
N ALA A 300 -12.53 -4.93 9.45
CA ALA A 300 -12.73 -3.84 8.52
C ALA A 300 -11.42 -3.05 8.31
N TRP A 301 -10.43 -3.66 7.68
CA TRP A 301 -9.08 -3.12 7.53
C TRP A 301 -8.87 -2.20 6.32
N GLY A 302 -9.70 -2.34 5.29
CA GLY A 302 -9.43 -1.77 3.94
C GLY A 302 -9.22 -0.26 3.87
N GLY A 303 -9.80 0.53 4.78
CA GLY A 303 -9.63 1.99 4.85
C GLY A 303 -8.68 2.47 5.95
N ARG A 304 -8.18 1.58 6.81
CA ARG A 304 -7.39 1.96 8.01
C ARG A 304 -6.10 2.71 7.67
N ALA A 305 -5.45 2.39 6.56
CA ALA A 305 -4.23 3.10 6.14
C ALA A 305 -4.50 4.59 5.90
N ALA A 306 -5.55 4.90 5.14
CA ALA A 306 -5.94 6.27 4.84
C ALA A 306 -6.43 7.03 6.08
N ALA A 307 -7.25 6.39 6.91
CA ALA A 307 -7.71 6.97 8.18
C ALA A 307 -6.54 7.25 9.14
N HIS A 308 -5.57 6.33 9.21
CA HIS A 308 -4.36 6.50 10.01
C HIS A 308 -3.53 7.69 9.52
N TRP A 309 -3.29 7.80 8.21
CA TRP A 309 -2.60 8.95 7.64
C TRP A 309 -3.34 10.27 7.93
N ALA A 310 -4.66 10.32 7.74
CA ALA A 310 -5.44 11.51 8.01
C ALA A 310 -5.34 11.95 9.50
N ALA A 311 -5.34 11.00 10.43
CA ALA A 311 -5.13 11.26 11.85
C ALA A 311 -3.73 11.83 12.14
N ARG A 312 -2.68 11.34 11.46
CA ARG A 312 -1.31 11.86 11.55
C ARG A 312 -1.22 13.30 11.02
N VAL A 313 -1.90 13.60 9.91
CA VAL A 313 -2.02 14.97 9.39
C VAL A 313 -2.71 15.88 10.41
N ALA A 314 -3.82 15.41 11.01
CA ALA A 314 -4.54 16.14 12.05
C ALA A 314 -3.69 16.39 13.31
N ALA A 315 -2.77 15.47 13.64
CA ALA A 315 -1.80 15.62 14.70
C ALA A 315 -0.64 16.59 14.36
N GLY A 316 -0.60 17.08 13.10
CA GLY A 316 0.47 17.99 12.65
C GLY A 316 1.79 17.27 12.36
N GLU A 317 1.77 15.95 12.15
CA GLU A 317 2.97 15.20 11.82
C GLU A 317 3.55 15.66 10.47
N ARG A 318 4.86 15.65 10.40
CA ARG A 318 5.65 16.13 9.26
C ARG A 318 6.35 14.95 8.59
N PHE A 319 7.44 15.22 7.87
CA PHE A 319 8.19 14.16 7.20
C PHE A 319 8.62 13.06 8.21
N ASP A 320 8.29 11.83 7.87
CA ASP A 320 8.67 10.64 8.63
C ASP A 320 9.82 9.94 7.91
N PRO A 321 11.01 9.79 8.52
CA PRO A 321 12.13 9.05 7.92
C PRO A 321 11.78 7.60 7.53
N ALA A 322 10.74 7.01 8.12
CA ALA A 322 10.26 5.68 7.73
C ALA A 322 9.76 5.63 6.27
N ALA A 323 9.52 6.77 5.62
CA ALA A 323 9.23 6.86 4.18
C ALA A 323 10.37 6.28 3.30
N GLU A 324 11.63 6.22 3.81
CA GLU A 324 12.74 5.52 3.12
C GLU A 324 12.43 4.05 2.82
N ARG A 325 11.59 3.42 3.64
CA ARG A 325 11.15 2.03 3.48
C ARG A 325 10.35 1.83 2.20
N LEU A 326 9.67 2.86 1.69
CA LEU A 326 8.94 2.83 0.41
C LEU A 326 9.90 2.63 -0.76
N VAL A 327 11.08 3.27 -0.69
CA VAL A 327 12.13 3.09 -1.71
C VAL A 327 12.74 1.69 -1.63
N ALA A 328 12.89 1.13 -0.42
CA ALA A 328 13.38 -0.25 -0.26
C ALA A 328 12.44 -1.26 -0.95
N VAL A 329 11.12 -1.13 -0.80
CA VAL A 329 10.13 -1.94 -1.52
C VAL A 329 10.29 -1.77 -3.02
N ALA A 330 10.33 -0.53 -3.53
CA ALA A 330 10.45 -0.25 -4.96
C ALA A 330 11.74 -0.82 -5.57
N ARG A 331 12.87 -0.80 -4.84
CA ARG A 331 14.14 -1.42 -5.27
C ARG A 331 14.02 -2.94 -5.44
N VAL A 332 13.28 -3.61 -4.56
CA VAL A 332 13.05 -5.05 -4.71
C VAL A 332 12.21 -5.33 -5.96
N LEU A 333 11.17 -4.52 -6.22
CA LEU A 333 10.37 -4.64 -7.44
C LEU A 333 11.23 -4.43 -8.69
N ASP A 334 12.09 -3.42 -8.72
CA ASP A 334 13.02 -3.20 -9.83
C ASP A 334 13.94 -4.40 -10.05
N ARG A 335 14.49 -4.98 -8.97
CA ARG A 335 15.33 -6.20 -9.07
C ARG A 335 14.55 -7.43 -9.58
N ILE A 336 13.26 -7.57 -9.23
CA ILE A 336 12.39 -8.63 -9.77
C ILE A 336 12.24 -8.47 -11.28
N TYR A 337 12.15 -7.24 -11.77
CA TYR A 337 12.09 -6.95 -13.22
C TYR A 337 13.44 -6.95 -13.91
N GLY A 338 14.57 -7.08 -13.20
CA GLY A 338 15.92 -7.06 -13.74
C GLY A 338 16.40 -5.65 -14.15
N ARG A 339 15.96 -4.63 -13.45
CA ARG A 339 16.31 -3.21 -13.66
C ARG A 339 16.73 -2.52 -12.36
#